data_b4c5cea23a21770f17403983a5692524
#
_entry.id   b4c5cea23a21770f17403983a5692524
#
_cell.length_a   1.000
_cell.length_b   1.000
_cell.length_c   1.000
_cell.angle_alpha   90.00
_cell.angle_beta   90.00
_cell.angle_gamma   90.00
#
_symmetry.space_group_name_H-M   'P 1'
#
loop_
_entity.id
_entity.type
_entity.pdbx_description
1 polymer ?
#
loop_
_entity_poly.entity_id
_entity_poly.type
_entity_poly.pdbx_seq_one_letter_code
_entity_poly.pdbx_strand_id
1 'polypeptide(L)'
;MTTRNFAVALALGVLICACCVGTAAQSCIPAGAPVPSTNDPCAGWFGYQSGQGPLRPGAQCVCGTPLSGSGAGTASCFVNLCSKHNCPNCTNAGSPINVATGNTFIAETDVKIPGLGGGLTLVRTWNSRLRASLSSMGMFGPNWRSTYEEHIYVDDDNTIGYARADGTVWNFVSGAGAFTPTPPANVLFTYGPVAPANTTASLFYTSTNWTLIFQNGEQRVFDATSGNLLSIMDRNGNTTQLTYDASYRLTTVTDPVSRHLYFSYASPTSYLVTSVTSDVGISLSYAYDGQGRLIQYTKPDQTTVSFQYNDPISFLITAVLDANGQVLESHTYDSHGMGLTSSRAGGVEAVTITYPAFAWIFVEP
;
A
#
# COMPACT_ATOMS: atom_id res chain seq x y z
N MET A 1 26.82 23.53 1.37
CA MET A 1 25.46 23.04 1.71
C MET A 1 24.56 23.49 0.56
N THR A 2 24.27 22.62 -0.37
CA THR A 2 23.46 22.93 -1.55
C THR A 2 22.05 22.42 -1.27
N THR A 3 21.18 23.30 -0.84
CA THR A 3 19.73 23.08 -0.84
C THR A 3 19.30 22.80 -2.27
N ARG A 4 19.02 21.58 -2.62
CA ARG A 4 18.36 21.26 -3.88
C ARG A 4 16.87 21.56 -3.72
N ASN A 5 16.52 22.79 -4.00
CA ASN A 5 15.13 23.14 -4.27
C ASN A 5 14.74 22.46 -5.58
N PHE A 6 14.09 21.32 -5.50
CA PHE A 6 13.33 20.81 -6.63
C PHE A 6 12.01 21.57 -6.69
N ALA A 7 12.08 22.81 -7.11
CA ALA A 7 10.93 23.42 -7.72
C ALA A 7 10.72 22.67 -9.03
N VAL A 8 9.78 21.71 -9.04
CA VAL A 8 9.21 21.24 -10.30
C VAL A 8 8.36 22.38 -10.82
N ALA A 9 9.03 23.39 -11.41
CA ALA A 9 8.35 24.38 -12.23
C ALA A 9 7.82 23.60 -13.44
N LEU A 10 6.55 23.26 -13.42
CA LEU A 10 5.84 22.90 -14.64
C LEU A 10 5.72 24.20 -15.46
N ALA A 11 6.70 24.44 -16.35
CA ALA A 11 6.39 25.14 -17.56
C ALA A 11 5.30 24.33 -18.27
N LEU A 12 4.24 24.98 -18.69
CA LEU A 12 3.11 24.39 -19.42
C LEU A 12 3.62 23.35 -20.43
N GLY A 13 3.24 22.11 -20.24
CA GLY A 13 3.52 21.02 -21.17
C GLY A 13 4.40 19.93 -20.57
N VAL A 14 3.77 18.78 -20.38
CA VAL A 14 4.37 17.46 -20.17
C VAL A 14 4.60 17.06 -18.72
N LEU A 15 3.58 16.54 -18.07
CA LEU A 15 3.76 15.60 -16.99
C LEU A 15 3.98 14.21 -17.61
N ILE A 16 5.23 13.81 -17.77
CA ILE A 16 5.57 12.44 -18.10
C ILE A 16 5.38 11.63 -16.81
N CYS A 17 4.24 10.98 -16.66
CA CYS A 17 4.05 9.98 -15.63
C CYS A 17 4.78 8.71 -16.07
N ALA A 18 6.09 8.62 -15.79
CA ALA A 18 6.86 7.39 -15.96
C ALA A 18 6.55 6.48 -14.78
N CYS A 19 5.33 5.98 -14.67
CA CYS A 19 4.95 4.95 -13.73
C CYS A 19 4.93 3.61 -14.43
N CYS A 20 5.77 2.69 -13.97
CA CYS A 20 5.77 1.26 -14.31
C CYS A 20 6.21 0.92 -15.74
N VAL A 21 7.51 0.79 -15.92
CA VAL A 21 8.08 0.25 -17.16
C VAL A 21 8.52 -1.19 -16.94
N GLY A 22 7.65 -2.14 -17.33
CA GLY A 22 8.18 -3.37 -17.92
C GLY A 22 8.46 -3.06 -19.38
N THR A 23 9.68 -3.19 -19.83
CA THR A 23 10.30 -3.20 -21.18
C THR A 23 9.58 -2.63 -22.41
N ALA A 24 8.50 -1.89 -22.27
CA ALA A 24 7.92 -1.03 -23.31
C ALA A 24 7.43 0.24 -22.64
N ALA A 25 8.16 1.34 -22.80
CA ALA A 25 7.75 2.66 -22.34
C ALA A 25 6.44 3.06 -23.04
N GLN A 26 5.31 2.84 -22.38
CA GLN A 26 4.08 3.50 -22.77
C GLN A 26 4.03 4.83 -22.01
N SER A 27 4.43 5.88 -22.69
CA SER A 27 4.33 7.25 -22.20
C SER A 27 2.86 7.65 -22.10
N CYS A 28 2.46 8.26 -20.97
CA CYS A 28 1.22 9.01 -20.95
C CYS A 28 1.25 10.05 -22.07
N ILE A 29 0.15 10.17 -22.81
CA ILE A 29 0.05 11.17 -23.88
C ILE A 29 0.14 12.56 -23.23
N PRO A 30 0.98 13.46 -23.74
CA PRO A 30 1.06 14.83 -23.24
C PRO A 30 -0.29 15.52 -23.30
N ALA A 31 -0.58 16.37 -22.30
CA ALA A 31 -1.79 17.19 -22.32
C ALA A 31 -1.87 17.96 -23.63
N GLY A 32 -2.94 17.76 -24.41
CA GLY A 32 -3.15 18.41 -25.72
C GLY A 32 -2.78 17.56 -26.93
N ALA A 33 -2.19 16.39 -26.79
CA ALA A 33 -1.95 15.49 -27.91
C ALA A 33 -3.24 14.75 -28.31
N PRO A 34 -3.54 14.57 -29.60
CA PRO A 34 -4.68 13.79 -30.05
C PRO A 34 -4.46 12.31 -29.70
N VAL A 35 -5.49 11.66 -29.11
CA VAL A 35 -5.45 10.23 -28.79
C VAL A 35 -5.53 9.43 -30.10
N PRO A 36 -4.62 8.49 -30.37
CA PRO A 36 -4.71 7.65 -31.56
C PRO A 36 -6.01 6.82 -31.55
N SER A 37 -6.71 6.78 -32.67
CA SER A 37 -8.05 6.21 -32.79
C SER A 37 -8.14 4.68 -32.76
N THR A 38 -7.03 3.95 -32.70
CA THR A 38 -7.03 2.49 -32.89
C THR A 38 -6.30 1.69 -31.81
N ASN A 39 -5.53 2.31 -30.95
CA ASN A 39 -4.92 1.68 -29.78
C ASN A 39 -5.01 2.68 -28.63
N ASP A 40 -6.07 2.59 -27.86
CA ASP A 40 -6.24 3.42 -26.67
C ASP A 40 -5.13 3.04 -25.65
N PRO A 41 -4.13 3.91 -25.43
CA PRO A 41 -3.05 3.62 -24.49
C PRO A 41 -3.53 3.61 -23.04
N CYS A 42 -4.78 4.01 -22.79
CA CYS A 42 -5.44 3.93 -21.49
C CYS A 42 -6.19 2.60 -21.30
N ALA A 43 -6.41 1.81 -22.37
CA ALA A 43 -7.08 0.53 -22.28
C ALA A 43 -6.24 -0.45 -21.45
N GLY A 44 -6.79 -0.93 -20.34
CA GLY A 44 -6.11 -1.84 -19.43
C GLY A 44 -5.26 -1.17 -18.34
N TRP A 45 -5.07 0.14 -18.38
CA TRP A 45 -4.27 0.86 -17.37
C TRP A 45 -5.11 1.66 -16.37
N PHE A 46 -6.31 2.06 -16.75
CA PHE A 46 -7.09 3.07 -16.02
C PHE A 46 -8.53 2.65 -15.71
N GLY A 47 -8.81 1.36 -15.62
CA GLY A 47 -10.18 0.91 -15.38
C GLY A 47 -11.15 1.33 -16.49
N TYR A 48 -10.66 1.42 -17.72
CA TYR A 48 -11.47 1.67 -18.92
C TYR A 48 -12.47 0.55 -19.07
N GLN A 49 -13.75 0.87 -18.96
CA GLN A 49 -14.81 -0.09 -19.25
C GLN A 49 -14.93 -0.26 -20.77
N SER A 50 -14.59 -1.43 -21.27
CA SER A 50 -14.81 -1.79 -22.66
C SER A 50 -16.32 -1.70 -22.96
N GLY A 51 -16.70 -0.81 -23.85
CA GLY A 51 -18.11 -0.58 -24.23
C GLY A 51 -18.53 0.89 -24.26
N GLN A 52 -17.72 1.76 -23.71
CA GLN A 52 -17.81 3.20 -23.97
C GLN A 52 -17.14 3.43 -25.34
N GLY A 53 -17.83 4.06 -26.26
CA GLY A 53 -17.33 4.32 -27.61
C GLY A 53 -15.98 5.04 -27.64
N PRO A 54 -15.31 5.14 -28.78
CA PRO A 54 -13.99 5.72 -28.91
C PRO A 54 -13.99 7.16 -28.34
N LEU A 55 -12.91 7.50 -27.61
CA LEU A 55 -12.70 8.84 -27.08
C LEU A 55 -12.87 9.88 -28.20
N ARG A 56 -13.62 10.94 -27.93
CA ARG A 56 -13.75 12.03 -28.91
C ARG A 56 -12.36 12.64 -29.18
N PRO A 57 -12.08 13.09 -30.41
CA PRO A 57 -10.88 13.85 -30.71
C PRO A 57 -10.73 15.01 -29.73
N GLY A 58 -9.59 15.08 -29.02
CA GLY A 58 -9.33 16.09 -27.98
C GLY A 58 -9.62 15.67 -26.55
N ALA A 59 -10.14 14.46 -26.30
CA ALA A 59 -10.22 13.92 -24.94
C ALA A 59 -8.80 13.63 -24.40
N GLN A 60 -8.56 14.00 -23.15
CA GLN A 60 -7.24 13.84 -22.49
C GLN A 60 -7.38 12.86 -21.31
N CYS A 61 -6.45 11.94 -21.21
CA CYS A 61 -6.22 11.20 -19.98
C CYS A 61 -5.36 12.03 -19.03
N VAL A 62 -5.94 12.48 -17.94
CA VAL A 62 -5.21 13.23 -16.90
C VAL A 62 -4.94 12.28 -15.75
N CYS A 63 -3.67 12.04 -15.45
CA CYS A 63 -3.29 11.28 -14.26
C CYS A 63 -3.68 12.07 -13.01
N GLY A 64 -4.54 11.51 -12.13
CA GLY A 64 -4.76 12.06 -10.80
C GLY A 64 -6.20 12.38 -10.38
N THR A 65 -7.20 12.39 -11.26
CA THR A 65 -8.60 12.65 -10.86
C THR A 65 -9.58 11.81 -11.65
N PRO A 66 -10.63 11.28 -11.02
CA PRO A 66 -11.77 10.75 -11.77
C PRO A 66 -12.50 11.92 -12.45
N LEU A 67 -12.54 11.91 -13.77
CA LEU A 67 -13.47 12.75 -14.50
C LEU A 67 -14.82 12.03 -14.52
N SER A 68 -15.69 12.37 -13.60
CA SER A 68 -17.09 11.92 -13.64
C SER A 68 -17.89 12.87 -14.52
N GLY A 69 -18.35 12.40 -15.65
CA GLY A 69 -19.25 13.11 -16.51
C GLY A 69 -20.22 12.14 -17.16
N SER A 70 -21.51 12.30 -16.94
CA SER A 70 -22.59 11.55 -17.59
C SER A 70 -22.82 12.09 -19.01
N GLY A 71 -21.88 11.89 -19.90
CA GLY A 71 -22.02 12.24 -21.30
C GLY A 71 -21.31 11.21 -22.17
N ALA A 72 -21.97 10.76 -23.25
CA ALA A 72 -21.35 9.85 -24.22
C ALA A 72 -20.02 10.42 -24.71
N GLY A 73 -18.90 9.79 -24.34
CA GLY A 73 -17.54 10.14 -24.78
C GLY A 73 -16.59 10.66 -23.71
N THR A 74 -16.91 10.60 -22.43
CA THR A 74 -15.97 10.89 -21.33
C THR A 74 -15.35 9.59 -20.82
N ALA A 75 -14.04 9.44 -20.96
CA ALA A 75 -13.29 8.38 -20.30
C ALA A 75 -13.00 8.80 -18.87
N SER A 76 -13.39 7.98 -17.90
CA SER A 76 -12.97 8.14 -16.52
C SER A 76 -11.64 7.44 -16.32
N CYS A 77 -10.56 8.19 -16.19
CA CYS A 77 -9.26 7.65 -15.84
C CYS A 77 -9.14 7.54 -14.32
N PHE A 78 -9.20 6.33 -13.78
CA PHE A 78 -8.93 6.09 -12.37
C PHE A 78 -7.44 5.86 -12.18
N VAL A 79 -6.77 6.79 -11.53
CA VAL A 79 -5.42 6.56 -11.04
C VAL A 79 -5.47 5.79 -9.73
N ASN A 80 -5.64 4.49 -9.84
CA ASN A 80 -5.43 3.60 -8.71
C ASN A 80 -3.95 3.18 -8.58
N LEU A 81 -3.10 3.72 -9.45
CA LEU A 81 -1.76 3.20 -9.69
C LEU A 81 -0.73 3.61 -8.66
N CYS A 82 -0.91 4.74 -8.05
CA CYS A 82 0.07 5.30 -7.15
C CYS A 82 -0.55 5.75 -5.82
N SER A 83 -1.73 5.29 -5.46
CA SER A 83 -2.24 5.48 -4.09
C SER A 83 -1.32 4.82 -3.05
N LYS A 84 -0.10 4.42 -3.47
CA LYS A 84 0.63 3.41 -2.74
C LYS A 84 2.10 3.78 -2.75
N HIS A 85 2.56 3.93 -1.56
CA HIS A 85 3.94 4.09 -1.28
C HIS A 85 4.72 2.96 -1.87
N ASN A 86 5.76 2.62 -1.98
CA ASN A 86 6.49 1.42 -2.47
C ASN A 86 6.13 0.92 -3.86
N CYS A 87 5.71 1.79 -4.77
CA CYS A 87 5.85 1.49 -6.17
C CYS A 87 7.36 1.44 -6.46
N PRO A 88 7.96 0.29 -6.80
CA PRO A 88 9.41 0.21 -7.01
C PRO A 88 9.90 1.07 -8.16
N ASN A 89 9.00 1.51 -9.02
CA ASN A 89 9.26 2.39 -10.17
C ASN A 89 8.71 3.81 -9.99
N CYS A 90 8.16 4.15 -8.81
CA CYS A 90 7.73 5.51 -8.51
C CYS A 90 8.87 6.29 -7.88
N THR A 91 9.09 7.51 -8.29
CA THR A 91 10.10 8.38 -7.71
C THR A 91 9.68 8.79 -6.31
N ASN A 92 10.51 8.46 -5.34
CA ASN A 92 10.38 8.93 -3.97
C ASN A 92 11.36 10.08 -3.73
N ALA A 93 10.98 11.00 -2.87
CA ALA A 93 11.82 12.12 -2.46
C ALA A 93 11.88 12.23 -0.94
N GLY A 94 13.03 12.56 -0.41
CA GLY A 94 13.26 12.71 1.02
C GLY A 94 13.11 11.40 1.81
N SER A 95 12.66 11.50 3.03
CA SER A 95 12.34 10.40 3.95
C SER A 95 10.85 10.06 3.90
N PRO A 96 10.43 9.02 3.17
CA PRO A 96 10.23 9.25 1.75
C PRO A 96 8.81 9.72 1.45
N ILE A 97 8.65 10.63 0.52
CA ILE A 97 7.37 11.01 -0.07
C ILE A 97 7.30 10.45 -1.49
N ASN A 98 6.26 9.70 -1.81
CA ASN A 98 5.96 9.33 -3.18
C ASN A 98 5.45 10.55 -3.95
N VAL A 99 6.25 11.07 -4.86
CA VAL A 99 5.95 12.34 -5.55
C VAL A 99 4.73 12.29 -6.47
N ALA A 100 4.35 11.09 -6.92
CA ALA A 100 3.18 10.93 -7.79
C ALA A 100 1.86 10.96 -7.01
N THR A 101 1.87 10.52 -5.75
CA THR A 101 0.65 10.39 -4.95
C THR A 101 0.60 11.30 -3.76
N GLY A 102 1.72 11.90 -3.41
CA GLY A 102 1.88 12.64 -2.16
C GLY A 102 1.89 11.76 -0.91
N ASN A 103 1.87 10.43 -1.05
CA ASN A 103 1.90 9.57 0.12
C ASN A 103 3.27 9.60 0.80
N THR A 104 3.31 10.05 2.05
CA THR A 104 4.47 9.88 2.92
C THR A 104 4.34 8.52 3.60
N PHE A 105 5.44 7.77 3.68
CA PHE A 105 5.43 6.48 4.36
C PHE A 105 6.66 6.30 5.23
N ILE A 106 6.51 5.52 6.30
CA ILE A 106 7.56 5.17 7.25
C ILE A 106 7.55 3.66 7.36
N ALA A 107 8.67 3.01 7.10
CA ALA A 107 8.81 1.56 7.21
C ALA A 107 9.83 1.21 8.30
N GLU A 108 9.38 0.44 9.30
CA GLU A 108 10.19 0.00 10.43
C GLU A 108 10.29 -1.53 10.44
N THR A 109 11.50 -2.03 10.50
CA THR A 109 11.76 -3.46 10.67
C THR A 109 11.94 -3.78 12.13
N ASP A 110 10.91 -4.33 12.76
CA ASP A 110 10.93 -4.67 14.19
C ASP A 110 11.61 -5.99 14.48
N VAL A 111 11.38 -6.99 13.62
CA VAL A 111 11.95 -8.33 13.74
C VAL A 111 12.53 -8.78 12.41
N LYS A 112 13.69 -9.38 12.44
CA LYS A 112 14.30 -10.08 11.30
C LYS A 112 15.10 -11.28 11.80
N ILE A 113 14.47 -12.45 11.80
CA ILE A 113 15.11 -13.74 12.16
C ILE A 113 15.22 -14.54 10.85
N PRO A 114 16.42 -14.62 10.25
CA PRO A 114 16.62 -15.36 8.99
C PRO A 114 16.26 -16.84 9.12
N GLY A 115 15.74 -17.44 8.06
CA GLY A 115 15.37 -18.86 8.05
C GLY A 115 14.75 -19.29 6.73
N LEU A 116 14.30 -20.55 6.69
CA LEU A 116 13.55 -21.09 5.57
C LEU A 116 12.24 -20.30 5.39
N GLY A 117 11.80 -20.17 4.14
CA GLY A 117 10.59 -19.38 3.83
C GLY A 117 10.73 -17.89 4.14
N GLY A 118 11.97 -17.36 4.23
CA GLY A 118 12.23 -15.97 4.64
C GLY A 118 12.40 -15.77 6.14
N GLY A 119 12.16 -16.81 6.95
CA GLY A 119 12.20 -16.75 8.41
C GLY A 119 11.06 -15.92 9.01
N LEU A 120 11.30 -15.35 10.20
CA LEU A 120 10.33 -14.44 10.85
C LEU A 120 10.74 -12.99 10.61
N THR A 121 9.92 -12.25 9.87
CA THR A 121 10.19 -10.84 9.56
C THR A 121 8.95 -10.02 9.83
N LEU A 122 9.03 -9.12 10.81
CA LEU A 122 7.97 -8.16 11.10
C LEU A 122 8.42 -6.77 10.64
N VAL A 123 7.81 -6.29 9.58
CA VAL A 123 7.95 -4.91 9.10
C VAL A 123 6.62 -4.21 9.30
N ARG A 124 6.63 -3.04 9.89
CA ARG A 124 5.47 -2.14 9.99
C ARG A 124 5.64 -1.00 9.01
N THR A 125 4.59 -0.66 8.30
CA THR A 125 4.58 0.47 7.37
C THR A 125 3.42 1.39 7.70
N TRP A 126 3.74 2.64 7.97
CA TRP A 126 2.77 3.72 8.11
C TRP A 126 2.64 4.49 6.79
N ASN A 127 1.42 4.98 6.52
CA ASN A 127 1.10 5.69 5.28
C ASN A 127 0.23 6.91 5.57
N SER A 128 0.62 8.10 5.10
CA SER A 128 -0.19 9.31 5.27
C SER A 128 -1.53 9.22 4.52
N ARG A 129 -1.59 8.41 3.46
CA ARG A 129 -2.76 8.29 2.56
C ARG A 129 -3.25 6.85 2.43
N LEU A 130 -3.42 6.16 3.55
CA LEU A 130 -4.05 4.84 3.51
C LEU A 130 -5.54 4.99 3.10
N ARG A 131 -6.00 4.09 2.24
CA ARG A 131 -7.37 4.11 1.72
C ARG A 131 -8.38 3.91 2.85
N ALA A 132 -9.36 4.81 2.96
CA ALA A 132 -10.39 4.75 4.01
C ALA A 132 -11.29 3.49 3.95
N SER A 133 -11.40 2.83 2.79
CA SER A 133 -12.15 1.56 2.63
C SER A 133 -11.46 0.35 3.25
N LEU A 134 -10.16 0.44 3.47
CA LEU A 134 -9.46 -0.51 4.33
C LEU A 134 -9.60 0.06 5.73
N SER A 135 -10.33 -0.58 6.63
CA SER A 135 -10.38 -0.19 8.04
C SER A 135 -9.07 0.52 8.40
N SER A 136 -9.13 1.82 8.64
CA SER A 136 -7.94 2.67 8.83
C SER A 136 -7.12 2.26 10.05
N MET A 137 -7.66 1.35 10.87
CA MET A 137 -7.05 0.84 12.07
C MET A 137 -6.36 -0.50 11.79
N GLY A 138 -5.02 -0.47 11.72
CA GLY A 138 -4.21 -1.69 11.77
C GLY A 138 -3.95 -2.15 13.21
N MET A 139 -3.34 -3.32 13.37
CA MET A 139 -2.98 -3.84 14.70
C MET A 139 -1.91 -3.00 15.42
N PHE A 140 -1.27 -2.06 14.73
CA PHE A 140 -0.35 -1.07 15.28
C PHE A 140 -0.92 0.37 15.25
N GLY A 141 -2.24 0.50 15.10
CA GLY A 141 -2.93 1.78 15.09
C GLY A 141 -3.26 2.33 13.71
N PRO A 142 -3.83 3.55 13.65
CA PRO A 142 -4.24 4.16 12.41
C PRO A 142 -3.11 4.30 11.40
N ASN A 143 -3.40 4.00 10.14
CA ASN A 143 -2.49 4.13 9.01
C ASN A 143 -1.26 3.21 9.02
N TRP A 144 -1.12 2.35 10.02
CA TRP A 144 -0.11 1.30 10.05
C TRP A 144 -0.63 0.03 9.37
N ARG A 145 0.28 -0.69 8.74
CA ARG A 145 0.13 -2.08 8.28
C ARG A 145 1.42 -2.82 8.58
N SER A 146 1.34 -4.15 8.61
CA SER A 146 2.51 -4.98 8.87
C SER A 146 2.56 -6.20 7.95
N THR A 147 3.71 -6.87 7.98
CA THR A 147 3.97 -8.11 7.22
C THR A 147 2.84 -9.14 7.36
N TYR A 148 2.20 -9.20 8.52
CA TYR A 148 1.21 -10.22 8.84
C TYR A 148 -0.25 -9.73 8.81
N GLU A 149 -0.46 -8.52 8.28
CA GLU A 149 -1.79 -7.91 8.08
C GLU A 149 -2.25 -7.92 6.62
N GLU A 150 -1.65 -8.77 5.79
CA GLU A 150 -2.18 -8.98 4.45
C GLU A 150 -3.61 -9.55 4.54
N HIS A 151 -4.49 -9.07 3.67
CA HIS A 151 -5.92 -9.34 3.80
C HIS A 151 -6.62 -9.38 2.45
N ILE A 152 -7.60 -10.29 2.31
CA ILE A 152 -8.51 -10.33 1.17
C ILE A 152 -9.88 -9.78 1.59
N TYR A 153 -10.49 -8.97 0.76
CA TYR A 153 -11.85 -8.46 0.97
C TYR A 153 -12.60 -8.35 -0.35
N VAL A 154 -13.93 -8.34 -0.27
CA VAL A 154 -14.81 -8.14 -1.41
C VAL A 154 -15.32 -6.70 -1.35
N ASP A 155 -15.11 -5.94 -2.43
CA ASP A 155 -15.62 -4.57 -2.57
C ASP A 155 -17.11 -4.59 -3.02
N ASP A 156 -17.81 -3.47 -2.87
CA ASP A 156 -19.23 -3.34 -3.21
C ASP A 156 -19.56 -3.64 -4.67
N ASP A 157 -18.59 -3.49 -5.58
CA ASP A 157 -18.69 -3.81 -7.00
C ASP A 157 -18.32 -5.29 -7.34
N ASN A 158 -18.17 -6.14 -6.33
CA ASN A 158 -17.66 -7.51 -6.42
C ASN A 158 -16.21 -7.64 -6.93
N THR A 159 -15.45 -6.56 -6.93
CA THR A 159 -14.01 -6.62 -7.09
C THR A 159 -13.37 -7.19 -5.84
N ILE A 160 -12.41 -8.09 -5.99
CA ILE A 160 -11.68 -8.64 -4.86
C ILE A 160 -10.44 -7.79 -4.62
N GLY A 161 -10.36 -7.21 -3.42
CA GLY A 161 -9.18 -6.45 -2.98
C GLY A 161 -8.20 -7.33 -2.21
N TYR A 162 -6.94 -7.32 -2.59
CA TYR A 162 -5.84 -7.86 -1.81
C TYR A 162 -5.06 -6.71 -1.20
N ALA A 163 -5.26 -6.48 0.09
CA ALA A 163 -4.50 -5.53 0.88
C ALA A 163 -3.14 -6.13 1.26
N ARG A 164 -2.08 -5.49 0.84
CA ARG A 164 -0.70 -5.94 1.08
C ARG A 164 -0.13 -5.38 2.37
N ALA A 165 0.95 -6.01 2.85
CA ALA A 165 1.71 -5.62 4.04
C ALA A 165 2.17 -4.17 4.05
N ASP A 166 2.42 -3.59 2.87
CA ASP A 166 2.86 -2.22 2.70
C ASP A 166 1.71 -1.20 2.62
N GLY A 167 0.46 -1.65 2.79
CA GLY A 167 -0.76 -0.84 2.66
C GLY A 167 -1.23 -0.65 1.22
N THR A 168 -0.56 -1.25 0.22
CA THR A 168 -1.03 -1.22 -1.17
C THR A 168 -2.17 -2.23 -1.37
N VAL A 169 -3.01 -2.01 -2.37
CA VAL A 169 -4.10 -2.92 -2.74
C VAL A 169 -3.97 -3.33 -4.19
N TRP A 170 -4.08 -4.61 -4.46
CA TRP A 170 -4.29 -5.12 -5.80
C TRP A 170 -5.73 -5.56 -5.95
N ASN A 171 -6.33 -5.26 -7.09
CA ASN A 171 -7.70 -5.65 -7.40
C ASN A 171 -7.70 -6.83 -8.36
N PHE A 172 -8.63 -7.75 -8.14
CA PHE A 172 -8.82 -8.95 -8.93
C PHE A 172 -10.27 -9.04 -9.40
N VAL A 173 -10.47 -9.51 -10.63
CA VAL A 173 -11.80 -9.78 -11.20
C VAL A 173 -11.86 -11.18 -11.81
N SER A 174 -13.06 -11.75 -11.89
CA SER A 174 -13.27 -13.04 -12.51
C SER A 174 -12.93 -13.00 -14.00
N GLY A 175 -12.20 -14.02 -14.47
CA GLY A 175 -11.89 -14.20 -15.90
C GLY A 175 -10.78 -13.30 -16.46
N ALA A 176 -10.21 -12.39 -15.69
CA ALA A 176 -9.06 -11.61 -16.10
C ALA A 176 -7.77 -12.25 -15.56
N GLY A 177 -7.00 -12.90 -16.39
CA GLY A 177 -5.76 -13.55 -15.96
C GLY A 177 -4.64 -13.40 -16.96
N ALA A 178 -3.51 -12.78 -16.56
CA ALA A 178 -2.26 -12.83 -17.30
C ALA A 178 -1.42 -14.07 -16.93
N PHE A 179 -1.65 -14.64 -15.78
CA PHE A 179 -0.96 -15.82 -15.26
C PHE A 179 -1.98 -16.82 -14.71
N THR A 180 -1.93 -18.05 -15.22
CA THR A 180 -2.81 -19.16 -14.81
C THR A 180 -1.95 -20.31 -14.28
N PRO A 181 -1.56 -20.31 -13.00
CA PRO A 181 -0.87 -21.43 -12.38
C PRO A 181 -1.83 -22.61 -12.25
N THR A 182 -1.29 -23.78 -11.93
CA THR A 182 -2.13 -24.93 -11.57
C THR A 182 -2.96 -24.57 -10.33
N PRO A 183 -4.31 -24.59 -10.42
CA PRO A 183 -5.14 -24.22 -9.29
C PRO A 183 -5.04 -25.25 -8.16
N PRO A 184 -5.24 -24.82 -6.90
CA PRO A 184 -5.45 -25.73 -5.77
C PRO A 184 -6.65 -26.65 -5.99
N ALA A 185 -6.74 -27.75 -5.23
CA ALA A 185 -7.89 -28.63 -5.27
C ALA A 185 -9.19 -27.91 -4.86
N ASN A 186 -10.32 -28.30 -5.46
CA ASN A 186 -11.66 -27.79 -5.13
C ASN A 186 -11.86 -26.28 -5.37
N VAL A 187 -11.18 -25.72 -6.35
CA VAL A 187 -11.38 -24.32 -6.74
C VAL A 187 -12.78 -24.13 -7.30
N LEU A 188 -13.50 -23.15 -6.79
CA LEU A 188 -14.83 -22.75 -7.26
C LEU A 188 -14.72 -21.59 -8.27
N PHE A 189 -13.83 -20.61 -8.00
CA PHE A 189 -13.64 -19.45 -8.84
C PHE A 189 -12.16 -19.12 -8.99
N THR A 190 -11.80 -18.56 -10.15
CA THR A 190 -10.46 -18.04 -10.46
C THR A 190 -10.58 -16.58 -10.85
N TYR A 191 -9.71 -15.76 -10.29
CA TYR A 191 -9.66 -14.30 -10.48
C TYR A 191 -8.28 -13.90 -10.98
N GLY A 192 -8.25 -12.98 -11.94
CA GLY A 192 -7.02 -12.37 -12.44
C GLY A 192 -6.87 -10.93 -11.95
N PRO A 193 -5.63 -10.39 -11.91
CA PRO A 193 -5.38 -9.02 -11.47
C PRO A 193 -5.88 -8.00 -12.50
N VAL A 194 -6.45 -6.89 -12.01
CA VAL A 194 -6.88 -5.76 -12.84
C VAL A 194 -5.80 -4.68 -12.87
N ALA A 195 -5.15 -4.45 -11.76
CA ALA A 195 -4.09 -3.46 -11.60
C ALA A 195 -3.17 -3.78 -10.40
N PRO A 196 -1.90 -3.47 -10.51
CA PRO A 196 -1.21 -2.88 -11.66
C PRO A 196 -1.11 -3.88 -12.83
N ALA A 197 -1.13 -3.37 -14.06
CA ALA A 197 -1.20 -4.18 -15.29
C ALA A 197 -0.05 -5.19 -15.49
N ASN A 198 1.05 -5.03 -14.78
CA ASN A 198 2.21 -5.93 -14.79
C ASN A 198 2.22 -6.92 -13.61
N THR A 199 1.15 -7.00 -12.84
CA THR A 199 1.04 -7.96 -11.74
C THR A 199 0.78 -9.34 -12.32
N THR A 200 1.70 -10.27 -12.05
CA THR A 200 1.58 -11.67 -12.46
C THR A 200 1.24 -12.52 -11.24
N ALA A 201 -0.05 -12.60 -10.95
CA ALA A 201 -0.58 -13.40 -9.86
C ALA A 201 -1.98 -13.89 -10.22
N SER A 202 -2.44 -14.99 -9.64
CA SER A 202 -3.82 -15.45 -9.73
C SER A 202 -4.38 -15.71 -8.35
N LEU A 203 -5.64 -15.38 -8.17
CA LEU A 203 -6.36 -15.58 -6.93
C LEU A 203 -7.44 -16.66 -7.16
N PHE A 204 -7.43 -17.67 -6.31
CA PHE A 204 -8.36 -18.79 -6.36
C PHE A 204 -9.23 -18.79 -5.11
N TYR A 205 -10.51 -19.02 -5.30
CA TYR A 205 -11.49 -19.16 -4.22
C TYR A 205 -11.96 -20.60 -4.09
N THR A 206 -11.95 -21.12 -2.87
CA THR A 206 -12.64 -22.34 -2.45
C THR A 206 -13.69 -21.99 -1.40
N SER A 207 -14.52 -22.95 -0.95
CA SER A 207 -15.48 -22.70 0.13
C SER A 207 -14.85 -22.34 1.48
N THR A 208 -13.56 -22.58 1.65
CA THR A 208 -12.86 -22.40 2.93
C THR A 208 -11.73 -21.37 2.85
N ASN A 209 -11.14 -21.17 1.67
CA ASN A 209 -9.95 -20.36 1.53
C ASN A 209 -9.92 -19.53 0.23
N TRP A 210 -9.22 -18.40 0.30
CA TRP A 210 -8.62 -17.74 -0.84
C TRP A 210 -7.16 -18.16 -0.94
N THR A 211 -6.68 -18.45 -2.15
CA THR A 211 -5.27 -18.77 -2.40
C THR A 211 -4.73 -17.86 -3.49
N LEU A 212 -3.79 -16.99 -3.13
CA LEU A 212 -3.07 -16.11 -4.05
C LEU A 212 -1.75 -16.78 -4.41
N ILE A 213 -1.53 -17.00 -5.72
CA ILE A 213 -0.30 -17.59 -6.24
C ILE A 213 0.41 -16.56 -7.13
N PHE A 214 1.66 -16.28 -6.78
CA PHE A 214 2.54 -15.37 -7.52
C PHE A 214 3.33 -16.14 -8.59
N GLN A 215 3.82 -15.41 -9.60
CA GLN A 215 4.60 -15.99 -10.70
C GLN A 215 5.89 -16.68 -10.22
N ASN A 216 6.49 -16.18 -9.14
CA ASN A 216 7.69 -16.79 -8.56
C ASN A 216 7.42 -18.09 -7.77
N GLY A 217 6.16 -18.53 -7.70
CA GLY A 217 5.72 -19.72 -6.98
C GLY A 217 5.41 -19.49 -5.50
N GLU A 218 5.57 -18.29 -4.97
CA GLU A 218 5.07 -17.97 -3.63
C GLU A 218 3.56 -18.03 -3.57
N GLN A 219 3.02 -18.39 -2.39
CA GLN A 219 1.59 -18.46 -2.16
C GLN A 219 1.22 -17.77 -0.84
N ARG A 220 0.00 -17.23 -0.83
CA ARG A 220 -0.68 -16.73 0.36
C ARG A 220 -2.02 -17.41 0.45
N VAL A 221 -2.33 -17.96 1.62
CA VAL A 221 -3.64 -18.55 1.88
C VAL A 221 -4.37 -17.68 2.90
N PHE A 222 -5.61 -17.35 2.60
CA PHE A 222 -6.47 -16.53 3.46
C PHE A 222 -7.74 -17.29 3.81
N ASP A 223 -8.29 -17.02 4.98
CA ASP A 223 -9.60 -17.52 5.40
C ASP A 223 -10.71 -16.94 4.51
N ALA A 224 -11.62 -17.78 4.03
CA ALA A 224 -12.68 -17.36 3.10
C ALA A 224 -13.71 -16.44 3.74
N THR A 225 -13.87 -16.50 5.07
CA THR A 225 -14.90 -15.76 5.81
C THR A 225 -14.34 -14.44 6.33
N SER A 226 -13.21 -14.49 7.01
CA SER A 226 -12.60 -13.31 7.64
C SER A 226 -11.67 -12.55 6.70
N GLY A 227 -11.15 -13.18 5.63
CA GLY A 227 -10.14 -12.62 4.76
C GLY A 227 -8.74 -12.58 5.37
N ASN A 228 -8.53 -13.06 6.58
CA ASN A 228 -7.26 -13.02 7.28
C ASN A 228 -6.24 -13.98 6.65
N LEU A 229 -4.98 -13.56 6.63
CA LEU A 229 -3.85 -14.35 6.14
C LEU A 229 -3.61 -15.56 7.07
N LEU A 230 -3.73 -16.77 6.55
CA LEU A 230 -3.49 -18.02 7.31
C LEU A 230 -2.08 -18.54 7.13
N SER A 231 -1.50 -18.42 5.93
CA SER A 231 -0.16 -18.89 5.68
C SER A 231 0.54 -18.18 4.54
N ILE A 232 1.86 -18.19 4.61
CA ILE A 232 2.80 -17.72 3.59
C ILE A 232 3.67 -18.92 3.22
N MET A 233 3.68 -19.31 1.94
CA MET A 233 4.47 -20.43 1.47
C MET A 233 5.44 -19.96 0.37
N ASP A 234 6.70 -20.33 0.48
CA ASP A 234 7.66 -20.10 -0.59
C ASP A 234 7.53 -21.17 -1.71
N ARG A 235 8.26 -20.97 -2.82
CA ARG A 235 8.25 -21.90 -3.96
C ARG A 235 8.75 -23.32 -3.64
N ASN A 236 9.43 -23.49 -2.50
CA ASN A 236 9.97 -24.80 -2.08
C ASN A 236 9.03 -25.51 -1.08
N GLY A 237 7.86 -24.92 -0.76
CA GLY A 237 6.90 -25.47 0.17
C GLY A 237 7.18 -25.11 1.64
N ASN A 238 8.18 -24.28 1.93
CA ASN A 238 8.42 -23.81 3.29
C ASN A 238 7.29 -22.87 3.70
N THR A 239 6.58 -23.22 4.75
CA THR A 239 5.34 -22.53 5.12
C THR A 239 5.45 -21.85 6.48
N THR A 240 5.22 -20.54 6.52
CA THR A 240 4.96 -19.77 7.73
C THR A 240 3.47 -19.74 7.99
N GLN A 241 3.05 -20.09 9.21
CA GLN A 241 1.64 -20.18 9.61
C GLN A 241 1.27 -19.07 10.58
N LEU A 242 0.03 -18.58 10.46
CA LEU A 242 -0.55 -17.56 11.33
C LEU A 242 -1.75 -18.14 12.08
N THR A 243 -1.81 -17.88 13.38
CA THR A 243 -2.90 -18.33 14.27
C THR A 243 -3.59 -17.13 14.89
N TYR A 244 -4.92 -17.21 14.95
CA TYR A 244 -5.79 -16.14 15.45
C TYR A 244 -6.61 -16.63 16.65
N ASP A 245 -7.01 -15.69 17.49
CA ASP A 245 -7.97 -15.95 18.55
C ASP A 245 -9.43 -15.90 18.02
N ALA A 246 -10.39 -16.15 18.92
CA ALA A 246 -11.82 -16.14 18.60
C ALA A 246 -12.34 -14.76 18.16
N SER A 247 -11.58 -13.69 18.39
CA SER A 247 -11.88 -12.32 17.94
C SER A 247 -11.14 -11.94 16.64
N TYR A 248 -10.58 -12.93 15.95
CA TYR A 248 -9.80 -12.76 14.71
C TYR A 248 -8.53 -11.92 14.87
N ARG A 249 -7.96 -11.84 16.08
CA ARG A 249 -6.70 -11.13 16.33
C ARG A 249 -5.54 -12.11 16.19
N LEU A 250 -4.48 -11.69 15.51
CA LEU A 250 -3.27 -12.50 15.34
C LEU A 250 -2.60 -12.78 16.69
N THR A 251 -2.41 -14.03 17.04
CA THR A 251 -1.77 -14.43 18.30
C THR A 251 -0.37 -14.99 18.10
N THR A 252 -0.18 -15.75 17.04
CA THR A 252 1.11 -16.43 16.81
C THR A 252 1.44 -16.50 15.33
N VAL A 253 2.71 -16.28 15.01
CA VAL A 253 3.29 -16.60 13.70
C VAL A 253 4.35 -17.66 13.92
N THR A 254 4.25 -18.76 13.18
CA THR A 254 5.16 -19.92 13.28
C THR A 254 5.89 -20.08 11.96
N ASP A 255 7.20 -20.08 11.98
CA ASP A 255 8.01 -20.31 10.79
C ASP A 255 8.21 -21.80 10.47
N PRO A 256 8.75 -22.16 9.29
CA PRO A 256 8.94 -23.57 8.88
C PRO A 256 9.82 -24.42 9.80
N VAL A 257 10.60 -23.81 10.69
CA VAL A 257 11.46 -24.53 11.67
C VAL A 257 10.92 -24.39 13.09
N SER A 258 9.63 -24.08 13.24
CA SER A 258 8.90 -24.01 14.51
C SER A 258 9.40 -22.95 15.49
N ARG A 259 9.93 -21.82 15.00
CA ARG A 259 10.16 -20.63 15.81
C ARG A 259 8.89 -19.77 15.77
N HIS A 260 8.66 -19.02 16.84
CA HIS A 260 7.41 -18.31 17.04
C HIS A 260 7.63 -16.81 17.28
N LEU A 261 6.69 -16.00 16.76
CA LEU A 261 6.38 -14.67 17.26
C LEU A 261 5.02 -14.72 17.94
N TYR A 262 4.94 -14.17 19.15
CA TYR A 262 3.72 -14.08 19.95
C TYR A 262 3.27 -12.63 20.05
N PHE A 263 2.00 -12.38 19.76
CA PHE A 263 1.38 -11.07 19.78
C PHE A 263 0.45 -10.94 20.99
N SER A 264 0.62 -9.89 21.79
CA SER A 264 -0.20 -9.63 22.97
C SER A 264 -0.94 -8.29 22.83
N TYR A 265 -2.11 -8.21 23.44
CA TYR A 265 -3.04 -7.10 23.40
C TYR A 265 -3.35 -6.58 24.80
N ALA A 266 -3.69 -5.27 24.94
CA ALA A 266 -3.94 -4.66 26.25
C ALA A 266 -5.16 -5.26 26.98
N SER A 267 -6.17 -5.73 26.24
CA SER A 267 -7.40 -6.32 26.78
C SER A 267 -8.04 -7.26 25.76
N PRO A 268 -9.02 -8.09 26.18
CA PRO A 268 -9.77 -8.96 25.26
C PRO A 268 -10.49 -8.23 24.13
N THR A 269 -10.81 -6.94 24.29
CA THR A 269 -11.51 -6.12 23.30
C THR A 269 -10.59 -5.18 22.52
N SER A 270 -9.30 -5.11 22.89
CA SER A 270 -8.32 -4.29 22.16
C SER A 270 -7.83 -5.01 20.91
N TYR A 271 -7.74 -4.30 19.80
CA TYR A 271 -7.09 -4.77 18.57
C TYR A 271 -5.66 -4.25 18.41
N LEU A 272 -5.19 -3.41 19.35
CA LEU A 272 -3.84 -2.86 19.32
C LEU A 272 -2.86 -3.79 20.02
N VAL A 273 -1.82 -4.18 19.30
CA VAL A 273 -0.72 -5.01 19.80
C VAL A 273 0.12 -4.19 20.78
N THR A 274 0.27 -4.67 22.00
CA THR A 274 1.09 -4.02 23.03
C THR A 274 2.48 -4.61 23.15
N SER A 275 2.65 -5.87 22.76
CA SER A 275 3.98 -6.49 22.72
C SER A 275 4.07 -7.58 21.66
N VAL A 276 5.28 -7.78 21.16
CA VAL A 276 5.67 -8.93 20.33
C VAL A 276 6.88 -9.58 20.98
N THR A 277 6.77 -10.86 21.26
CA THR A 277 7.86 -11.65 21.83
C THR A 277 8.19 -12.85 20.95
N SER A 278 9.32 -13.49 21.16
CA SER A 278 9.70 -14.72 20.47
C SER A 278 10.31 -15.73 21.44
N ASP A 279 10.29 -17.01 21.06
CA ASP A 279 11.02 -18.08 21.74
C ASP A 279 12.54 -18.02 21.57
N VAL A 280 13.03 -17.13 20.69
CA VAL A 280 14.47 -16.86 20.51
C VAL A 280 14.94 -15.59 21.22
N GLY A 281 14.17 -15.08 22.18
CA GLY A 281 14.59 -14.01 23.09
C GLY A 281 14.35 -12.58 22.59
N ILE A 282 13.55 -12.37 21.54
CA ILE A 282 13.12 -11.03 21.12
C ILE A 282 11.96 -10.58 22.01
N SER A 283 11.99 -9.32 22.44
CA SER A 283 10.90 -8.65 23.14
C SER A 283 10.78 -7.21 22.68
N LEU A 284 9.59 -6.85 22.21
CA LEU A 284 9.22 -5.52 21.73
C LEU A 284 7.98 -5.05 22.46
N SER A 285 7.86 -3.76 22.71
CA SER A 285 6.63 -3.19 23.26
C SER A 285 6.19 -1.94 22.49
N TYR A 286 4.88 -1.69 22.50
CA TYR A 286 4.23 -0.61 21.76
C TYR A 286 3.32 0.17 22.67
N ALA A 287 3.41 1.49 22.64
CA ALA A 287 2.59 2.40 23.43
C ALA A 287 1.73 3.27 22.51
N TYR A 288 0.50 3.52 22.96
CA TYR A 288 -0.51 4.26 22.22
C TYR A 288 -1.07 5.39 23.06
N ASP A 289 -1.55 6.44 22.39
CA ASP A 289 -2.31 7.49 23.04
C ASP A 289 -3.81 7.16 23.14
N GLY A 290 -4.59 8.08 23.69
CA GLY A 290 -6.03 7.92 23.87
C GLY A 290 -6.85 7.83 22.56
N GLN A 291 -6.24 8.11 21.41
CA GLN A 291 -6.84 7.97 20.08
C GLN A 291 -6.39 6.67 19.37
N GLY A 292 -5.61 5.84 20.06
CA GLY A 292 -5.07 4.60 19.50
C GLY A 292 -3.91 4.81 18.52
N ARG A 293 -3.31 6.01 18.47
CA ARG A 293 -2.15 6.27 17.63
C ARG A 293 -0.89 5.72 18.31
N LEU A 294 -0.05 5.04 17.54
CA LEU A 294 1.24 4.54 18.04
C LEU A 294 2.16 5.73 18.33
N ILE A 295 2.47 5.96 19.61
CA ILE A 295 3.34 7.07 20.02
C ILE A 295 4.77 6.64 20.31
N GLN A 296 5.00 5.35 20.61
CA GLN A 296 6.34 4.86 20.90
C GLN A 296 6.41 3.35 20.67
N TYR A 297 7.56 2.86 20.22
CA TYR A 297 7.90 1.45 20.35
C TYR A 297 9.29 1.29 20.99
N THR A 298 9.45 0.20 21.75
CA THR A 298 10.69 -0.18 22.42
C THR A 298 11.29 -1.37 21.72
N LYS A 299 12.55 -1.24 21.31
CA LYS A 299 13.34 -2.28 20.64
C LYS A 299 13.85 -3.32 21.65
N PRO A 300 14.35 -4.50 21.18
CA PRO A 300 14.91 -5.51 22.08
C PRO A 300 16.10 -5.03 22.92
N ASP A 301 16.85 -4.04 22.42
CA ASP A 301 17.96 -3.39 23.13
C ASP A 301 17.53 -2.31 24.12
N GLN A 302 16.22 -2.18 24.36
CA GLN A 302 15.58 -1.19 25.22
C GLN A 302 15.64 0.25 24.69
N THR A 303 16.18 0.48 23.51
CA THR A 303 16.07 1.80 22.88
C THR A 303 14.64 2.04 22.37
N THR A 304 14.24 3.30 22.34
CA THR A 304 12.89 3.68 21.92
C THR A 304 12.91 4.53 20.65
N VAL A 305 11.84 4.43 19.90
CA VAL A 305 11.50 5.35 18.81
C VAL A 305 10.11 5.90 19.08
N SER A 306 9.96 7.22 18.99
CA SER A 306 8.70 7.90 19.28
C SER A 306 8.17 8.63 18.04
N PHE A 307 6.83 8.76 17.95
CA PHE A 307 6.13 9.40 16.86
C PHE A 307 5.31 10.58 17.36
N GLN A 308 5.37 11.71 16.66
CA GLN A 308 4.58 12.90 16.95
C GLN A 308 3.52 13.14 15.88
N TYR A 309 2.36 13.65 16.31
CA TYR A 309 1.16 13.88 15.49
C TYR A 309 0.66 15.32 15.72
N ASN A 310 1.44 16.30 15.26
CA ASN A 310 1.18 17.73 15.47
C ASN A 310 0.47 18.38 14.28
N ASP A 311 -0.04 17.60 13.31
CA ASP A 311 -0.80 18.09 12.18
C ASP A 311 -2.29 18.23 12.54
N PRO A 312 -3.03 19.21 11.97
CA PRO A 312 -4.48 19.29 12.13
C PRO A 312 -5.23 18.02 11.70
N ILE A 313 -4.69 17.27 10.73
CA ILE A 313 -5.16 15.92 10.41
C ILE A 313 -4.53 14.95 11.41
N SER A 314 -5.33 14.53 12.39
CA SER A 314 -4.89 13.90 13.64
C SER A 314 -4.06 12.63 13.52
N PHE A 315 -4.02 11.96 12.37
CA PHE A 315 -3.32 10.69 12.18
C PHE A 315 -2.02 10.81 11.38
N LEU A 316 -1.59 12.04 11.07
CA LEU A 316 -0.37 12.29 10.31
C LEU A 316 0.84 12.39 11.23
N ILE A 317 1.86 11.55 10.99
CA ILE A 317 3.14 11.61 11.71
C ILE A 317 3.92 12.82 11.21
N THR A 318 4.21 13.74 12.11
CA THR A 318 4.98 14.95 11.81
C THR A 318 6.45 14.86 12.18
N ALA A 319 6.80 13.96 13.10
CA ALA A 319 8.18 13.68 13.45
C ALA A 319 8.36 12.27 13.99
N VAL A 320 9.54 11.71 13.72
CA VAL A 320 10.08 10.49 14.33
C VAL A 320 11.27 10.89 15.19
N LEU A 321 11.31 10.41 16.42
CA LEU A 321 12.34 10.77 17.40
C LEU A 321 13.07 9.53 17.90
N ASP A 322 14.36 9.71 18.22
CA ASP A 322 15.16 8.71 18.92
C ASP A 322 14.85 8.66 20.43
N ALA A 323 15.55 7.77 21.14
CA ALA A 323 15.42 7.61 22.60
C ALA A 323 15.81 8.87 23.43
N ASN A 324 16.57 9.79 22.84
CA ASN A 324 16.99 11.04 23.48
C ASN A 324 16.04 12.21 23.13
N GLY A 325 14.98 11.95 22.35
CA GLY A 325 14.07 12.97 21.85
C GLY A 325 14.64 13.80 20.69
N GLN A 326 15.74 13.34 20.06
CA GLN A 326 16.26 13.99 18.86
C GLN A 326 15.44 13.60 17.65
N VAL A 327 15.12 14.57 16.79
CA VAL A 327 14.35 14.35 15.58
C VAL A 327 15.20 13.56 14.57
N LEU A 328 14.73 12.37 14.21
CA LEU A 328 15.29 11.53 13.15
C LEU A 328 14.73 11.91 11.79
N GLU A 329 13.42 12.16 11.73
CA GLU A 329 12.69 12.55 10.53
C GLU A 329 11.60 13.58 10.87
N SER A 330 11.31 14.48 9.93
CA SER A 330 10.20 15.42 10.06
C SER A 330 9.42 15.57 8.76
N HIS A 331 8.10 15.80 8.87
CA HIS A 331 7.18 15.86 7.75
C HIS A 331 6.14 16.96 7.94
N THR A 332 5.70 17.57 6.84
CA THR A 332 4.52 18.44 6.79
C THR A 332 3.61 18.02 5.64
N TYR A 333 2.33 18.36 5.74
CA TYR A 333 1.31 17.89 4.81
C TYR A 333 0.39 19.04 4.36
N ASP A 334 -0.30 18.81 3.26
CA ASP A 334 -1.44 19.64 2.85
C ASP A 334 -2.73 19.19 3.55
N SER A 335 -3.84 19.88 3.29
CA SER A 335 -5.16 19.56 3.84
C SER A 335 -5.73 18.21 3.39
N HIS A 336 -5.10 17.51 2.47
CA HIS A 336 -5.48 16.20 1.95
C HIS A 336 -4.55 15.08 2.44
N GLY A 337 -3.57 15.38 3.31
CA GLY A 337 -2.57 14.46 3.81
C GLY A 337 -1.47 14.14 2.79
N MET A 338 -1.31 14.97 1.75
CA MET A 338 -0.19 14.86 0.83
C MET A 338 1.06 15.48 1.44
N GLY A 339 2.18 14.76 1.42
CA GLY A 339 3.44 15.23 1.98
C GLY A 339 3.98 16.45 1.24
N LEU A 340 4.18 17.56 1.94
CA LEU A 340 4.75 18.79 1.40
C LEU A 340 6.25 18.89 1.64
N THR A 341 6.68 18.55 2.84
CA THR A 341 8.11 18.56 3.18
C THR A 341 8.50 17.27 3.88
N SER A 342 9.75 16.90 3.71
CA SER A 342 10.37 15.81 4.44
C SER A 342 11.85 16.11 4.63
N SER A 343 12.39 15.77 5.80
CA SER A 343 13.82 15.86 6.06
C SER A 343 14.25 14.84 7.11
N ARG A 344 15.50 14.41 7.05
CA ARG A 344 16.17 13.66 8.13
C ARG A 344 16.89 14.61 9.09
N ALA A 345 17.38 14.04 10.18
CA ALA A 345 18.17 14.73 11.20
C ALA A 345 19.19 15.68 10.59
N GLY A 346 19.27 16.91 11.11
CA GLY A 346 20.19 17.93 10.59
C GLY A 346 19.82 18.52 9.23
N GLY A 347 18.61 18.27 8.72
CA GLY A 347 18.18 18.76 7.40
C GLY A 347 18.75 17.97 6.22
N VAL A 348 19.28 16.77 6.47
CA VAL A 348 19.75 15.86 5.43
C VAL A 348 18.56 15.37 4.61
N GLU A 349 18.76 15.23 3.29
CA GLU A 349 17.70 14.82 2.34
C GLU A 349 16.43 15.69 2.41
N ALA A 350 16.56 16.95 2.83
CA ALA A 350 15.43 17.87 2.87
C ALA A 350 14.84 18.08 1.49
N VAL A 351 13.54 17.90 1.37
CA VAL A 351 12.77 18.10 0.15
C VAL A 351 11.55 18.95 0.44
N THR A 352 11.15 19.73 -0.58
CA THR A 352 9.85 20.42 -0.60
C THR A 352 9.16 20.04 -1.89
N ILE A 353 7.90 19.62 -1.79
CA ILE A 353 7.06 19.23 -2.93
C ILE A 353 5.90 20.20 -3.01
N THR A 354 5.64 20.70 -4.20
CA THR A 354 4.47 21.52 -4.48
C THR A 354 3.58 20.76 -5.46
N TYR A 355 2.33 20.58 -5.11
CA TYR A 355 1.34 19.99 -5.99
C TYR A 355 0.61 21.11 -6.72
N PRO A 356 0.41 20.99 -8.05
CA PRO A 356 -0.35 21.99 -8.79
C PRO A 356 -1.76 22.07 -8.22
N ALA A 357 -2.28 23.27 -8.02
CA ALA A 357 -3.68 23.47 -7.69
C ALA A 357 -4.53 22.91 -8.83
N PHE A 358 -5.28 21.83 -8.58
CA PHE A 358 -6.29 21.37 -9.52
C PHE A 358 -7.42 22.37 -9.50
N ALA A 359 -7.53 23.20 -10.54
CA ALA A 359 -8.72 23.97 -10.79
C ALA A 359 -9.84 22.96 -11.10
N TRP A 360 -10.78 22.78 -10.17
CA TRP A 360 -12.01 22.10 -10.43
C TRP A 360 -12.79 22.96 -11.43
N ILE A 361 -12.74 22.62 -12.70
CA ILE A 361 -13.64 23.21 -13.68
C ILE A 361 -14.97 22.50 -13.47
N PHE A 362 -15.82 23.07 -12.63
CA PHE A 362 -17.25 22.77 -12.65
C PHE A 362 -17.77 23.31 -13.98
N VAL A 363 -17.98 22.47 -14.94
CA VAL A 363 -18.84 22.80 -16.07
C VAL A 363 -20.25 22.54 -15.54
N GLU A 364 -20.91 23.60 -15.09
CA GLU A 364 -22.35 23.53 -14.85
C GLU A 364 -23.06 23.14 -16.16
N PRO A 365 -24.17 22.37 -16.07
CA PRO A 365 -24.86 21.78 -17.21
C PRO A 365 -25.47 22.82 -18.14
#